data_3abb11b7ee4d1523449a1efcb154af04
#
_entry.id   3abb11b7ee4d1523449a1efcb154af04
#
_cell.length_a   1.000
_cell.length_b   1.000
_cell.length_c   1.000
_cell.angle_alpha   90.00
_cell.angle_beta   90.00
_cell.angle_gamma   90.00
#
_symmetry.space_group_name_H-M   'P 1'
#
loop_
_entity.id
_entity.type
_entity.pdbx_description
1 polymer ?
#
loop_
_entity_poly.entity_id
_entity_poly.type
_entity_poly.pdbx_seq_one_letter_code
_entity_poly.pdbx_strand_id
1 'polypeptide(L)'
;MAVVPSRGFNCYFPMPFKKKAKITLENQHANKIPAFFYQVDYCLYDELPDDITYFHAQWRRERLTEKQKDYTILDGVKGKGHYVGTYIALTTLERYWWGEGEMKFYIDGDDEYPTICGTGTEDYFGGSWSFAKQVDGKTVEQNYNTPYLGYPYYSAHDELIHNFYHNDDCPPMRGFYRWHIQDPICFDEDLRV
;
A
#
# COMPACT_ATOMS: atom_id res chain seq x y z
N MET A 1 -7.75 -2.25 4.73
CA MET A 1 -7.09 -3.56 4.50
C MET A 1 -6.08 -3.76 5.62
N ALA A 2 -5.88 -4.99 6.08
CA ALA A 2 -4.86 -5.31 7.05
C ALA A 2 -4.10 -6.56 6.61
N VAL A 3 -2.78 -6.55 6.80
CA VAL A 3 -1.92 -7.72 6.61
C VAL A 3 -1.50 -8.18 8.00
N VAL A 4 -1.80 -9.43 8.31
CA VAL A 4 -1.54 -10.00 9.63
C VAL A 4 -0.43 -11.04 9.56
N PRO A 5 0.12 -11.48 10.70
CA PRO A 5 1.12 -12.54 10.74
C PRO A 5 0.71 -13.74 9.88
N SER A 6 1.67 -14.45 9.33
CA SER A 6 1.46 -15.57 8.41
C SER A 6 0.73 -15.22 7.11
N ARG A 7 0.77 -13.95 6.71
CA ARG A 7 0.33 -13.43 5.40
C ARG A 7 -1.19 -13.50 5.14
N GLY A 8 -2.00 -13.40 6.19
CA GLY A 8 -3.43 -13.21 6.04
C GLY A 8 -3.75 -11.81 5.51
N PHE A 9 -4.55 -11.71 4.44
CA PHE A 9 -5.01 -10.45 3.87
C PHE A 9 -6.45 -10.23 4.24
N ASN A 10 -6.75 -9.07 4.83
CA ASN A 10 -8.09 -8.69 5.23
C ASN A 10 -8.45 -7.34 4.60
N CYS A 11 -9.56 -7.28 3.89
CA CYS A 11 -10.04 -6.06 3.24
C CYS A 11 -11.43 -5.74 3.75
N TYR A 12 -11.59 -4.58 4.36
CA TYR A 12 -12.87 -4.10 4.89
C TYR A 12 -13.43 -2.91 4.09
N PHE A 13 -12.84 -2.61 2.94
CA PHE A 13 -13.39 -1.59 2.06
C PHE A 13 -14.71 -2.05 1.48
N PRO A 14 -15.77 -1.24 1.58
CA PRO A 14 -17.00 -1.50 0.87
C PRO A 14 -16.77 -1.54 -0.64
N MET A 15 -17.34 -2.53 -1.30
CA MET A 15 -17.26 -2.70 -2.76
C MET A 15 -18.67 -2.81 -3.33
N PRO A 16 -19.43 -1.71 -3.42
CA PRO A 16 -20.81 -1.74 -3.88
C PRO A 16 -20.93 -2.20 -5.33
N PHE A 17 -22.04 -2.87 -5.64
CA PHE A 17 -22.35 -3.32 -6.99
C PHE A 17 -23.86 -3.27 -7.27
N LYS A 18 -24.28 -2.84 -8.47
CA LYS A 18 -25.70 -2.70 -8.82
C LYS A 18 -26.36 -3.99 -9.31
N LYS A 19 -25.61 -4.89 -9.95
CA LYS A 19 -26.19 -6.10 -10.55
C LYS A 19 -25.55 -7.38 -10.05
N LYS A 20 -24.22 -7.48 -10.15
CA LYS A 20 -23.48 -8.66 -9.68
C LYS A 20 -22.03 -8.30 -9.40
N ALA A 21 -21.43 -9.01 -8.44
CA ALA A 21 -19.99 -9.01 -8.20
C ALA A 21 -19.41 -10.38 -8.61
N LYS A 22 -18.15 -10.36 -9.04
CA LYS A 22 -17.38 -11.57 -9.31
C LYS A 22 -15.96 -11.34 -8.85
N ILE A 23 -15.47 -12.20 -7.97
CA ILE A 23 -14.09 -12.22 -7.51
C ILE A 23 -13.38 -13.38 -8.17
N THR A 24 -12.22 -13.14 -8.74
CA THR A 24 -11.42 -14.18 -9.39
C THR A 24 -9.99 -14.14 -8.83
N LEU A 25 -9.38 -15.31 -8.73
CA LEU A 25 -7.98 -15.50 -8.43
C LEU A 25 -7.32 -16.23 -9.59
N GLU A 26 -6.22 -15.69 -10.08
CA GLU A 26 -5.38 -16.32 -11.09
C GLU A 26 -4.03 -16.71 -10.47
N ASN A 27 -3.64 -17.96 -10.63
CA ASN A 27 -2.31 -18.42 -10.27
C ASN A 27 -1.37 -18.26 -11.47
N GLN A 28 -0.51 -17.26 -11.44
CA GLN A 28 0.50 -16.99 -12.48
C GLN A 28 1.79 -17.80 -12.31
N HIS A 29 1.90 -18.61 -11.25
CA HIS A 29 3.07 -19.45 -11.00
C HIS A 29 2.89 -20.85 -11.61
N ALA A 30 4.00 -21.47 -12.06
CA ALA A 30 3.98 -22.80 -12.66
C ALA A 30 3.54 -23.91 -11.68
N ASN A 31 3.78 -23.70 -10.39
CA ASN A 31 3.41 -24.68 -9.37
C ASN A 31 1.97 -24.49 -8.92
N LYS A 32 1.32 -25.59 -8.60
CA LYS A 32 -0.03 -25.58 -8.02
C LYS A 32 -0.02 -24.91 -6.65
N ILE A 33 -1.07 -24.13 -6.36
CA ILE A 33 -1.41 -23.71 -5.01
C ILE A 33 -2.15 -24.88 -4.34
N PRO A 34 -1.59 -25.51 -3.30
CA PRO A 34 -2.18 -26.71 -2.71
C PRO A 34 -3.48 -26.42 -1.94
N ALA A 35 -3.59 -25.21 -1.39
CA ALA A 35 -4.77 -24.76 -0.66
C ALA A 35 -4.90 -23.25 -0.73
N PHE A 36 -6.10 -22.74 -0.90
CA PHE A 36 -6.44 -21.33 -0.84
C PHE A 36 -7.75 -21.17 -0.05
N PHE A 37 -7.69 -20.41 1.03
CA PHE A 37 -8.82 -20.16 1.91
C PHE A 37 -9.28 -18.73 1.77
N TYR A 38 -10.58 -18.51 1.68
CA TYR A 38 -11.16 -17.18 1.60
C TYR A 38 -12.52 -17.11 2.28
N GLN A 39 -12.88 -15.92 2.70
CA GLN A 39 -14.22 -15.57 3.16
C GLN A 39 -14.60 -14.23 2.53
N VAL A 40 -15.84 -14.12 2.09
CA VAL A 40 -16.42 -12.88 1.56
C VAL A 40 -17.77 -12.67 2.21
N ASP A 41 -17.91 -11.58 2.93
CA ASP A 41 -19.17 -11.15 3.53
C ASP A 41 -19.82 -10.12 2.60
N TYR A 42 -21.14 -10.22 2.39
CA TYR A 42 -21.88 -9.26 1.58
C TYR A 42 -23.30 -9.06 2.11
N CYS A 43 -23.86 -7.90 1.78
CA CYS A 43 -25.26 -7.58 2.04
C CYS A 43 -25.99 -7.30 0.73
N LEU A 44 -27.26 -7.69 0.66
CA LEU A 44 -28.16 -7.32 -0.43
C LEU A 44 -29.06 -6.19 0.07
N TYR A 45 -29.21 -5.18 -0.77
CA TYR A 45 -30.09 -4.05 -0.54
C TYR A 45 -31.12 -3.98 -1.66
N ASP A 46 -32.34 -3.59 -1.34
CA ASP A 46 -33.40 -3.39 -2.35
C ASP A 46 -33.05 -2.26 -3.32
N GLU A 47 -32.43 -1.19 -2.79
CA GLU A 47 -31.96 -0.06 -3.54
C GLU A 47 -30.59 0.40 -3.04
N LEU A 48 -29.76 0.91 -3.93
CA LEU A 48 -28.51 1.60 -3.61
C LEU A 48 -28.66 3.09 -3.90
N PRO A 49 -28.01 3.99 -3.14
CA PRO A 49 -27.97 5.41 -3.45
C PRO A 49 -27.51 5.68 -4.89
N ASP A 50 -28.07 6.69 -5.52
CA ASP A 50 -27.71 7.04 -6.90
C ASP A 50 -26.30 7.61 -7.02
N ASP A 51 -25.80 8.24 -5.96
CA ASP A 51 -24.46 8.83 -5.83
C ASP A 51 -23.40 7.89 -5.30
N ILE A 52 -23.72 6.60 -5.24
CA ILE A 52 -22.77 5.60 -4.71
C ILE A 52 -21.51 5.52 -5.57
N THR A 53 -20.35 5.59 -4.92
CA THR A 53 -19.05 5.42 -5.55
C THR A 53 -18.62 3.96 -5.54
N TYR A 54 -17.87 3.56 -6.56
CA TYR A 54 -17.36 2.19 -6.70
C TYR A 54 -15.90 2.12 -6.30
N PHE A 55 -15.52 0.98 -5.72
CA PHE A 55 -14.13 0.73 -5.38
C PHE A 55 -13.33 0.40 -6.64
N HIS A 56 -12.23 1.13 -6.82
CA HIS A 56 -11.23 0.90 -7.86
C HIS A 56 -9.86 0.73 -7.24
N ALA A 57 -9.04 -0.14 -7.79
CA ALA A 57 -7.66 -0.32 -7.38
C ALA A 57 -6.75 -0.51 -8.59
N GLN A 58 -5.53 -0.02 -8.48
CA GLN A 58 -4.47 -0.24 -9.45
C GLN A 58 -3.31 -0.95 -8.75
N TRP A 59 -2.63 -1.81 -9.50
CA TRP A 59 -1.37 -2.41 -9.07
C TRP A 59 -0.27 -1.97 -10.03
N ARG A 60 0.85 -1.53 -9.46
CA ARG A 60 2.01 -1.10 -10.21
C ARG A 60 3.27 -1.70 -9.62
N ARG A 61 4.28 -1.86 -10.45
CA ARG A 61 5.58 -2.34 -10.03
C ARG A 61 6.65 -1.75 -10.93
N GLU A 62 7.69 -1.23 -10.31
CA GLU A 62 8.97 -0.99 -10.96
C GLU A 62 10.04 -1.87 -10.33
N ARG A 63 10.87 -2.48 -11.16
CA ARG A 63 11.96 -3.32 -10.68
C ARG A 63 13.12 -2.47 -10.17
N LEU A 64 13.35 -1.35 -10.82
CA LEU A 64 14.36 -0.36 -10.48
C LEU A 64 13.78 1.01 -10.76
N THR A 65 13.64 1.82 -9.71
CA THR A 65 13.17 3.20 -9.85
C THR A 65 14.24 4.06 -10.52
N GLU A 66 13.80 5.01 -11.33
CA GLU A 66 14.67 5.97 -11.98
C GLU A 66 14.99 7.12 -11.03
N LYS A 67 16.28 7.47 -10.91
CA LYS A 67 16.70 8.55 -10.01
C LYS A 67 16.12 9.89 -10.46
N GLN A 68 15.62 10.67 -9.50
CA GLN A 68 14.97 11.97 -9.71
C GLN A 68 13.69 11.92 -10.53
N LYS A 69 13.05 10.76 -10.60
CA LYS A 69 11.76 10.58 -11.23
C LYS A 69 10.77 9.98 -10.22
N ASP A 70 9.60 10.56 -10.19
CA ASP A 70 8.54 10.07 -9.29
C ASP A 70 8.09 8.65 -9.70
N TYR A 71 7.94 7.79 -8.70
CA TYR A 71 7.28 6.51 -8.88
C TYR A 71 5.76 6.71 -8.90
N THR A 72 5.12 6.34 -9.98
CA THR A 72 3.67 6.47 -10.11
C THR A 72 2.95 5.39 -9.31
N ILE A 73 2.18 5.81 -8.31
CA ILE A 73 1.35 4.93 -7.48
C ILE A 73 -0.03 4.76 -8.11
N LEU A 74 -0.65 5.87 -8.52
CA LEU A 74 -1.97 5.90 -9.13
C LEU A 74 -1.98 6.90 -10.29
N ASP A 75 -2.57 6.52 -11.43
CA ASP A 75 -2.68 7.39 -12.59
C ASP A 75 -3.91 7.05 -13.44
N GLY A 76 -4.31 8.01 -14.29
CA GLY A 76 -5.43 7.84 -15.21
C GLY A 76 -6.80 7.81 -14.54
N VAL A 77 -6.91 8.28 -13.31
CA VAL A 77 -8.19 8.41 -12.61
C VAL A 77 -8.92 9.66 -13.14
N LYS A 78 -10.16 9.48 -13.55
CA LYS A 78 -11.04 10.56 -14.04
C LYS A 78 -12.40 10.46 -13.37
N GLY A 79 -13.00 11.62 -13.09
CA GLY A 79 -14.28 11.76 -12.41
C GLY A 79 -14.12 12.04 -10.92
N LYS A 80 -15.25 12.14 -10.23
CA LYS A 80 -15.32 12.48 -8.81
C LYS A 80 -15.12 11.28 -7.92
N GLY A 81 -14.33 11.46 -6.85
CA GLY A 81 -14.08 10.41 -5.89
C GLY A 81 -13.22 10.84 -4.71
N HIS A 82 -12.72 9.83 -4.00
CA HIS A 82 -11.72 10.05 -2.96
C HIS A 82 -10.70 8.91 -2.95
N TYR A 83 -9.47 9.26 -2.68
CA TYR A 83 -8.39 8.31 -2.53
C TYR A 83 -8.45 7.66 -1.15
N VAL A 84 -8.56 6.34 -1.13
CA VAL A 84 -8.72 5.57 0.12
C VAL A 84 -7.41 4.99 0.66
N GLY A 85 -6.33 5.09 -0.10
CA GLY A 85 -5.02 4.70 0.42
C GLY A 85 -4.18 3.84 -0.50
N THR A 86 -3.04 3.42 0.03
CA THR A 86 -2.05 2.60 -0.67
C THR A 86 -1.35 1.61 0.23
N TYR A 87 -0.89 0.51 -0.37
CA TYR A 87 0.11 -0.39 0.16
C TYR A 87 1.35 -0.31 -0.75
N ILE A 88 2.51 -0.04 -0.18
CA ILE A 88 3.78 0.00 -0.89
C ILE A 88 4.70 -1.10 -0.36
N ALA A 89 5.30 -1.85 -1.28
CA ALA A 89 6.42 -2.72 -0.99
C ALA A 89 7.70 -2.10 -1.58
N LEU A 90 8.69 -1.90 -0.74
CA LEU A 90 9.96 -1.27 -1.07
C LEU A 90 11.10 -2.22 -0.79
N THR A 91 11.98 -2.40 -1.78
CA THR A 91 13.28 -3.07 -1.62
C THR A 91 14.37 -2.01 -1.74
N THR A 92 15.09 -1.76 -0.68
CA THR A 92 16.17 -0.75 -0.66
C THR A 92 17.46 -1.37 -1.17
N LEU A 93 17.97 -0.89 -2.30
CA LEU A 93 19.18 -1.41 -2.95
C LEU A 93 20.46 -0.75 -2.47
N GLU A 94 20.34 0.36 -1.74
CA GLU A 94 21.47 1.11 -1.18
C GLU A 94 21.42 1.08 0.35
N ARG A 95 22.58 1.26 1.00
CA ARG A 95 22.74 1.19 2.47
C ARG A 95 22.34 2.46 3.22
N TYR A 96 21.99 3.52 2.48
CA TYR A 96 21.69 4.83 3.06
C TYR A 96 20.21 4.94 3.43
N TRP A 97 19.88 6.08 4.05
CA TRP A 97 18.50 6.42 4.36
C TRP A 97 17.64 6.44 3.09
N TRP A 98 16.44 5.91 3.19
CA TRP A 98 15.56 5.61 2.06
C TRP A 98 14.23 6.38 2.09
N GLY A 99 13.94 7.09 3.18
CA GLY A 99 12.59 7.60 3.49
C GLY A 99 12.26 8.98 2.94
N GLU A 100 13.16 9.66 2.20
CA GLU A 100 12.98 11.07 1.78
C GLU A 100 12.03 11.27 0.57
N GLY A 101 11.52 10.22 -0.06
CA GLY A 101 10.57 10.37 -1.16
C GLY A 101 9.20 10.85 -0.66
N GLU A 102 8.72 12.00 -1.15
CA GLU A 102 7.42 12.58 -0.78
C GLU A 102 6.26 11.87 -1.47
N MET A 103 5.14 11.75 -0.77
CA MET A 103 3.85 11.44 -1.40
C MET A 103 3.28 12.70 -2.02
N LYS A 104 3.03 12.67 -3.33
CA LYS A 104 2.50 13.78 -4.09
C LYS A 104 1.12 13.44 -4.65
N PHE A 105 0.15 14.31 -4.38
CA PHE A 105 -1.22 14.19 -4.89
C PHE A 105 -1.51 15.35 -5.82
N TYR A 106 -1.64 15.03 -7.09
CA TYR A 106 -2.04 15.94 -8.16
C TYR A 106 -3.54 15.80 -8.34
N ILE A 107 -4.26 16.87 -8.06
CA ILE A 107 -5.72 16.88 -7.90
C ILE A 107 -6.32 17.87 -8.90
N ASP A 108 -7.37 17.45 -9.59
CA ASP A 108 -8.25 18.33 -10.40
C ASP A 108 -7.51 19.22 -11.40
N GLY A 109 -6.71 18.57 -12.25
CA GLY A 109 -5.95 19.24 -13.30
C GLY A 109 -4.56 19.72 -12.93
N ASP A 110 -4.07 19.41 -11.72
CA ASP A 110 -2.68 19.68 -11.35
C ASP A 110 -1.71 18.99 -12.32
N ASP A 111 -0.70 19.69 -12.77
CA ASP A 111 0.30 19.17 -13.71
C ASP A 111 1.73 19.29 -13.14
N GLU A 112 2.24 20.50 -12.99
CA GLU A 112 3.62 20.75 -12.56
C GLU A 112 3.80 20.60 -11.04
N TYR A 113 2.84 21.08 -10.25
CA TYR A 113 2.90 21.07 -8.80
C TYR A 113 1.71 20.31 -8.21
N PRO A 114 1.93 19.45 -7.22
CA PRO A 114 0.85 18.73 -6.54
C PRO A 114 0.12 19.66 -5.56
N THR A 115 -1.19 19.48 -5.42
CA THR A 115 -1.98 20.14 -4.36
C THR A 115 -1.52 19.69 -2.98
N ILE A 116 -1.14 18.43 -2.81
CA ILE A 116 -0.60 17.90 -1.57
C ILE A 116 0.78 17.32 -1.83
N CYS A 117 1.77 17.79 -1.08
CA CYS A 117 3.13 17.25 -1.09
C CYS A 117 3.54 16.90 0.34
N GLY A 118 3.95 15.66 0.55
CA GLY A 118 4.47 15.19 1.83
C GLY A 118 5.91 15.60 2.08
N THR A 119 6.48 15.15 3.18
CA THR A 119 7.86 15.45 3.61
C THR A 119 8.78 14.23 3.52
N GLY A 120 8.22 13.02 3.56
CA GLY A 120 8.99 11.79 3.46
C GLY A 120 8.08 10.57 3.39
N THR A 121 8.62 9.48 2.86
CA THR A 121 7.91 8.19 2.82
C THR A 121 7.60 7.68 4.23
N GLU A 122 8.56 7.79 5.15
CA GLU A 122 8.35 7.36 6.53
C GLU A 122 7.29 8.21 7.24
N ASP A 123 7.28 9.52 7.02
CA ASP A 123 6.28 10.43 7.59
C ASP A 123 4.88 10.08 7.11
N TYR A 124 4.75 9.80 5.82
CA TYR A 124 3.46 9.41 5.25
C TYR A 124 2.91 8.13 5.88
N PHE A 125 3.76 7.17 6.19
CA PHE A 125 3.36 5.91 6.82
C PHE A 125 3.41 5.93 8.35
N GLY A 126 3.57 7.12 8.97
CA GLY A 126 3.45 7.33 10.42
C GLY A 126 4.74 7.14 11.20
N GLY A 127 5.87 7.15 10.53
CA GLY A 127 7.18 7.26 11.17
C GLY A 127 7.48 8.69 11.64
N SER A 128 8.59 8.83 12.31
CA SER A 128 9.17 10.11 12.68
C SER A 128 10.69 9.96 12.57
N TRP A 129 11.24 10.44 11.46
CA TRP A 129 12.64 10.24 11.03
C TRP A 129 13.05 8.78 10.79
N SER A 130 12.38 7.82 11.36
CA SER A 130 12.60 6.39 11.10
C SER A 130 11.52 5.53 11.72
N PHE A 131 11.62 4.22 11.52
CA PHE A 131 10.84 3.20 12.19
C PHE A 131 11.68 2.38 13.17
N ALA A 132 12.89 2.85 13.47
CA ALA A 132 13.86 2.11 14.25
C ALA A 132 13.94 2.61 15.70
N LYS A 133 14.37 1.75 16.57
CA LYS A 133 14.76 2.07 17.96
C LYS A 133 16.14 1.55 18.29
N GLN A 134 16.74 2.11 19.34
CA GLN A 134 17.99 1.57 19.90
C GLN A 134 17.66 0.51 20.94
N VAL A 135 18.26 -0.66 20.78
CA VAL A 135 18.20 -1.78 21.75
C VAL A 135 19.61 -2.28 21.95
N ASP A 136 20.13 -2.15 23.16
CA ASP A 136 21.51 -2.59 23.53
C ASP A 136 22.58 -2.03 22.56
N GLY A 137 22.45 -0.78 22.16
CA GLY A 137 23.37 -0.09 21.24
C GLY A 137 23.23 -0.50 19.78
N LYS A 138 22.23 -1.30 19.42
CA LYS A 138 21.92 -1.67 18.06
C LYS A 138 20.64 -1.00 17.59
N THR A 139 20.62 -0.60 16.33
CA THR A 139 19.42 -0.09 15.68
C THR A 139 18.55 -1.26 15.23
N VAL A 140 17.31 -1.32 15.70
CA VAL A 140 16.35 -2.38 15.40
C VAL A 140 15.11 -1.76 14.78
N GLU A 141 14.70 -2.27 13.63
CA GLU A 141 13.43 -1.88 12.98
C GLU A 141 12.23 -2.31 13.81
N GLN A 142 11.21 -1.48 13.82
CA GLN A 142 9.97 -1.73 14.54
C GLN A 142 8.80 -1.87 13.57
N ASN A 143 8.29 -3.08 13.46
CA ASN A 143 7.04 -3.32 12.76
C ASN A 143 5.85 -2.91 13.63
N TYR A 144 4.79 -2.44 12.99
CA TYR A 144 3.53 -2.11 13.68
C TYR A 144 2.34 -2.24 12.73
N ASN A 145 1.17 -2.40 13.32
CA ASN A 145 -0.11 -2.42 12.64
C ASN A 145 -1.11 -1.59 13.42
N THR A 146 -1.72 -0.61 12.76
CA THR A 146 -2.84 0.15 13.30
C THR A 146 -4.01 0.10 12.30
N PRO A 147 -5.22 0.57 12.65
CA PRO A 147 -6.34 0.53 11.71
C PRO A 147 -6.10 1.27 10.39
N TYR A 148 -5.35 2.37 10.41
CA TYR A 148 -5.24 3.29 9.26
C TYR A 148 -3.86 3.39 8.65
N LEU A 149 -2.82 3.02 9.37
CA LEU A 149 -1.45 3.01 8.85
C LEU A 149 -0.63 1.91 9.52
N GLY A 150 0.42 1.45 8.85
CA GLY A 150 1.25 0.41 9.41
C GLY A 150 2.48 0.07 8.58
N TYR A 151 3.37 -0.62 9.27
CA TYR A 151 4.60 -1.19 8.76
C TYR A 151 4.63 -2.69 9.08
N PRO A 152 3.77 -3.51 8.44
CA PRO A 152 3.58 -4.92 8.79
C PRO A 152 4.72 -5.83 8.38
N TYR A 153 5.57 -5.41 7.44
CA TYR A 153 6.59 -6.26 6.87
C TYR A 153 7.95 -5.59 6.82
N TYR A 154 8.91 -6.23 7.44
CA TYR A 154 10.34 -5.96 7.31
C TYR A 154 11.09 -7.27 7.18
N SER A 155 12.06 -7.31 6.31
CA SER A 155 13.00 -8.41 6.15
C SER A 155 14.37 -7.85 5.85
N ALA A 156 15.35 -8.20 6.65
CA ALA A 156 16.75 -7.86 6.46
C ALA A 156 17.62 -9.12 6.51
N HIS A 157 18.83 -8.96 6.01
CA HIS A 157 19.86 -9.99 5.94
C HIS A 157 20.23 -10.60 7.31
N ASP A 158 20.21 -9.79 8.38
CA ASP A 158 20.67 -10.18 9.72
C ASP A 158 19.58 -10.78 10.61
N GLU A 159 18.35 -10.87 10.14
CA GLU A 159 17.30 -11.50 10.90
C GLU A 159 17.32 -13.01 10.65
N LEU A 160 17.56 -13.76 11.72
CA LEU A 160 17.49 -15.22 11.81
C LEU A 160 16.08 -15.80 11.54
N ILE A 161 15.33 -15.18 10.66
CA ILE A 161 14.12 -15.79 10.15
C ILE A 161 14.57 -16.77 9.08
N HIS A 162 14.78 -18.00 9.47
CA HIS A 162 14.89 -19.14 8.57
C HIS A 162 13.57 -19.30 7.81
N ASN A 163 13.34 -18.38 6.88
CA ASN A 163 12.23 -18.47 5.97
C ASN A 163 12.77 -19.11 4.68
N PHE A 164 12.14 -20.17 4.20
CA PHE A 164 12.46 -20.83 2.93
C PHE A 164 12.52 -19.90 1.70
N TYR A 165 12.15 -18.65 1.86
CA TYR A 165 12.02 -17.64 0.81
C TYR A 165 13.07 -16.53 0.88
N HIS A 166 13.98 -16.54 1.86
CA HIS A 166 15.05 -15.56 1.99
C HIS A 166 16.40 -16.19 1.65
N ASN A 167 17.05 -15.60 0.66
CA ASN A 167 18.47 -15.78 0.46
C ASN A 167 19.20 -14.74 1.30
N ASP A 168 20.35 -15.13 1.83
CA ASP A 168 21.25 -14.26 2.60
C ASP A 168 21.71 -13.02 1.82
N ASP A 169 21.53 -13.00 0.50
CA ASP A 169 21.89 -11.91 -0.41
C ASP A 169 20.72 -10.95 -0.73
N CYS A 170 19.55 -11.14 -0.12
CA CYS A 170 18.42 -10.24 -0.38
C CYS A 170 18.60 -8.89 0.32
N PRO A 171 18.48 -7.77 -0.40
CA PRO A 171 18.48 -6.46 0.23
C PRO A 171 17.23 -6.29 1.12
N PRO A 172 17.28 -5.38 2.11
CA PRO A 172 16.15 -5.14 3.01
C PRO A 172 14.86 -4.82 2.26
N MET A 173 13.80 -5.50 2.63
CA MET A 173 12.46 -5.31 2.07
C MET A 173 11.51 -4.79 3.15
N ARG A 174 10.67 -3.87 2.76
CA ARG A 174 9.70 -3.20 3.63
C ARG A 174 8.33 -3.20 2.98
N GLY A 175 7.29 -3.28 3.79
CA GLY A 175 5.91 -3.14 3.33
C GLY A 175 5.16 -2.21 4.25
N PHE A 176 4.52 -1.19 3.68
CA PHE A 176 3.80 -0.14 4.39
C PHE A 176 2.39 0.00 3.85
N TYR A 177 1.46 0.44 4.70
CA TYR A 177 0.14 0.88 4.25
C TYR A 177 -0.31 2.15 4.96
N ARG A 178 -1.11 2.94 4.24
CA ARG A 178 -1.93 4.00 4.81
C ARG A 178 -3.30 4.03 4.15
N TRP A 179 -4.33 4.12 4.98
CA TRP A 179 -5.73 4.19 4.56
C TRP A 179 -6.34 5.50 4.98
N HIS A 180 -6.72 6.32 4.01
CA HIS A 180 -7.37 7.61 4.19
C HIS A 180 -8.88 7.44 4.41
N ILE A 181 -9.24 6.84 5.54
CA ILE A 181 -10.66 6.60 5.90
C ILE A 181 -11.22 7.77 6.69
N GLN A 182 -10.41 8.34 7.59
CA GLN A 182 -10.82 9.46 8.44
C GLN A 182 -10.37 10.81 7.88
N ASP A 183 -9.39 10.80 7.00
CA ASP A 183 -8.81 11.95 6.32
C ASP A 183 -8.83 11.77 4.79
N PRO A 184 -10.02 11.62 4.17
CA PRO A 184 -10.14 11.32 2.75
C PRO A 184 -9.52 12.42 1.89
N ILE A 185 -8.78 12.03 0.85
CA ILE A 185 -8.26 12.94 -0.16
C ILE A 185 -9.26 12.96 -1.31
N CYS A 186 -10.09 14.00 -1.36
CA CYS A 186 -11.18 14.15 -2.33
C CYS A 186 -10.69 14.82 -3.61
N PHE A 187 -11.30 14.44 -4.72
CA PHE A 187 -11.11 15.07 -6.05
C PHE A 187 -12.44 15.10 -6.80
N ASP A 188 -12.63 16.08 -7.66
CA ASP A 188 -13.86 16.27 -8.45
C ASP A 188 -13.68 15.92 -9.93
N GLU A 189 -12.48 16.01 -10.49
CA GLU A 189 -12.20 15.79 -11.90
C GLU A 189 -11.19 14.69 -12.16
N ASP A 190 -10.05 14.70 -11.47
CA ASP A 190 -9.01 13.70 -11.65
C ASP A 190 -8.05 13.61 -10.46
N LEU A 191 -7.30 12.50 -10.46
CA LEU A 191 -6.25 12.26 -9.46
C LEU A 191 -5.09 11.49 -10.07
N ARG A 192 -3.87 11.95 -9.72
CA ARG A 192 -2.60 11.24 -9.91
C ARG A 192 -1.80 11.24 -8.59
N VAL A 193 -1.19 10.12 -8.26
CA VAL A 193 -0.36 9.94 -7.06
C VAL A 193 0.99 9.33 -7.42
#